data_c968d476dc5e06925eeb984ff1d4e038
#
_entry.id   c968d476dc5e06925eeb984ff1d4e038
#
_cell.length_a   1.000
_cell.length_b   1.000
_cell.length_c   1.000
_cell.angle_alpha   90.00
_cell.angle_beta   90.00
_cell.angle_gamma   90.00
#
_symmetry.space_group_name_H-M   'P 1'
#
loop_
_entity.id
_entity.type
_entity.pdbx_description
1 polymer ?
#
loop_
_entity_poly.entity_id
_entity_poly.type
_entity_poly.pdbx_seq_one_letter_code
_entity_poly.pdbx_strand_id
1 'polypeptide(L)'
;ARDQLLLDLSKYINFTVDYGESDDAIVRLGNSGNGKILLKKTDKSVLTSSIQEGRLIFNISRNAINSMNNDVSSGLLFGAKNFYDFVGEVESEINQLAFRLSQDFNEIQQNGIDLNGRTGMSMFSIDSMNPKIQQNVGGFDVDMIVGNENLITQEKMKFKYLASSNSWEVSSSDGIKIYGNNNLNFQGFSLKIRGQISDNDQFIIEPNLSKASAFSFLLKDPSSIAACLLYTSDAAD
;
A
#
# COMPACT_ATOMS: atom_id res chain seq x y z
N ALA A 1 -17.86 38.84 13.06
CA ALA A 1 -18.40 37.56 12.57
C ALA A 1 -17.42 36.87 11.60
N ARG A 2 -16.99 37.52 10.48
CA ARG A 2 -16.10 36.96 9.46
C ARG A 2 -14.77 36.46 10.07
N ASP A 3 -14.08 37.31 10.81
CA ASP A 3 -12.76 36.98 11.36
C ASP A 3 -12.81 35.83 12.38
N GLN A 4 -13.89 35.75 13.14
CA GLN A 4 -14.11 34.61 14.03
C GLN A 4 -14.27 33.28 13.28
N LEU A 5 -14.99 33.29 12.15
CA LEU A 5 -15.12 32.11 11.32
C LEU A 5 -13.79 31.69 10.68
N LEU A 6 -12.97 32.66 10.26
CA LEU A 6 -11.63 32.37 9.75
C LEU A 6 -10.72 31.82 10.87
N LEU A 7 -10.81 32.35 12.07
CA LEU A 7 -10.09 31.81 13.23
C LEU A 7 -10.53 30.39 13.57
N ASP A 8 -11.82 30.10 13.47
CA ASP A 8 -12.32 28.74 13.68
C ASP A 8 -11.87 27.79 12.56
N LEU A 9 -11.88 28.24 11.30
CA LEU A 9 -11.38 27.46 10.17
C LEU A 9 -9.89 27.13 10.31
N SER A 10 -9.08 28.06 10.83
CA SER A 10 -7.63 27.86 11.02
C SER A 10 -7.27 26.73 11.99
N LYS A 11 -8.19 26.32 12.85
CA LYS A 11 -8.01 25.14 13.71
C LYS A 11 -8.02 23.82 12.92
N TYR A 12 -8.71 23.80 11.79
CA TYR A 12 -8.92 22.59 10.99
C TYR A 12 -7.93 22.44 9.85
N ILE A 13 -7.61 23.56 9.15
CA ILE A 13 -6.76 23.56 7.97
C ILE A 13 -5.89 24.82 7.91
N ASN A 14 -4.79 24.73 7.18
CA ASN A 14 -3.98 25.88 6.79
C ASN A 14 -4.56 26.56 5.54
N PHE A 15 -4.65 27.87 5.56
CA PHE A 15 -5.14 28.67 4.43
C PHE A 15 -4.56 30.07 4.44
N THR A 16 -4.62 30.73 3.29
CA THR A 16 -4.34 32.14 3.13
C THR A 16 -5.63 32.89 2.78
N VAL A 17 -5.69 34.16 3.17
CA VAL A 17 -6.83 35.05 2.86
C VAL A 17 -6.31 36.24 2.10
N ASP A 18 -6.84 36.46 0.91
CA ASP A 18 -6.65 37.67 0.12
C ASP A 18 -7.94 38.48 0.14
N TYR A 19 -7.85 39.77 0.07
CA TYR A 19 -9.00 40.66 -0.02
C TYR A 19 -9.06 41.30 -1.42
N GLY A 20 -10.19 41.13 -2.07
CA GLY A 20 -10.46 41.76 -3.36
C GLY A 20 -10.80 43.24 -3.26
N GLU A 21 -10.95 43.92 -4.40
CA GLU A 21 -11.26 45.36 -4.48
C GLU A 21 -12.55 45.77 -3.74
N SER A 22 -13.49 44.83 -3.57
CA SER A 22 -14.76 45.04 -2.86
C SER A 22 -14.75 44.55 -1.41
N ASP A 23 -13.58 44.37 -0.79
CA ASP A 23 -13.38 43.75 0.54
C ASP A 23 -13.90 42.31 0.64
N ASP A 24 -14.06 41.65 -0.49
CA ASP A 24 -14.43 40.25 -0.54
C ASP A 24 -13.23 39.39 -0.13
N ALA A 25 -13.43 38.50 0.84
CA ALA A 25 -12.41 37.54 1.24
C ALA A 25 -12.29 36.40 0.19
N ILE A 26 -11.07 36.14 -0.27
CA ILE A 26 -10.71 34.98 -1.09
C ILE A 26 -9.88 34.08 -0.20
N VAL A 27 -10.43 32.90 0.15
CA VAL A 27 -9.77 31.91 1.00
C VAL A 27 -9.16 30.85 0.10
N ARG A 28 -7.84 30.61 0.25
CA ARG A 28 -7.10 29.59 -0.51
C ARG A 28 -6.48 28.58 0.44
N LEU A 29 -6.49 27.32 0.06
CA LEU A 29 -5.82 26.28 0.82
C LEU A 29 -4.30 26.42 0.76
N GLY A 30 -3.61 26.14 1.87
CA GLY A 30 -2.16 26.17 1.95
C GLY A 30 -1.60 27.53 2.38
N ASN A 31 -0.27 27.60 2.50
CA ASN A 31 0.45 28.75 3.04
C ASN A 31 1.07 29.66 1.97
N SER A 32 0.99 29.27 0.69
CA SER A 32 1.72 29.94 -0.40
C SER A 32 0.91 31.00 -1.15
N GLY A 33 -0.37 31.18 -0.85
CA GLY A 33 -1.26 32.10 -1.60
C GLY A 33 -1.67 31.61 -2.99
N ASN A 34 -1.01 30.57 -3.52
CA ASN A 34 -1.30 29.97 -4.83
C ASN A 34 -2.16 28.70 -4.73
N GLY A 35 -2.63 28.36 -3.53
CA GLY A 35 -3.44 27.18 -3.29
C GLY A 35 -4.83 27.27 -3.92
N LYS A 36 -5.52 26.14 -3.90
CA LYS A 36 -6.89 26.05 -4.45
C LYS A 36 -7.84 26.95 -3.67
N ILE A 37 -8.74 27.59 -4.39
CA ILE A 37 -9.72 28.48 -3.78
C ILE A 37 -10.76 27.64 -3.05
N LEU A 38 -10.90 27.88 -1.75
CA LEU A 38 -11.93 27.31 -0.89
C LEU A 38 -13.20 28.16 -0.93
N LEU A 39 -13.03 29.47 -0.90
CA LEU A 39 -14.13 30.44 -0.94
C LEU A 39 -13.74 31.66 -1.76
N LYS A 40 -14.63 32.09 -2.65
CA LYS A 40 -14.54 33.37 -3.35
C LYS A 40 -15.94 33.97 -3.48
N LYS A 41 -16.20 35.07 -2.80
CA LYS A 41 -17.55 35.65 -2.68
C LYS A 41 -18.56 34.65 -2.11
N THR A 42 -19.58 34.29 -2.88
CA THR A 42 -20.58 33.28 -2.53
C THR A 42 -20.27 31.88 -3.07
N ASP A 43 -19.23 31.78 -3.90
CA ASP A 43 -18.83 30.50 -4.52
C ASP A 43 -17.88 29.76 -3.56
N LYS A 44 -18.33 28.58 -3.11
CA LYS A 44 -17.63 27.73 -2.14
C LYS A 44 -17.18 26.42 -2.78
N SER A 45 -16.02 25.93 -2.38
CA SER A 45 -15.60 24.57 -2.67
C SER A 45 -16.07 23.61 -1.58
N VAL A 46 -16.29 22.35 -1.98
CA VAL A 46 -16.62 21.28 -1.03
C VAL A 46 -15.36 20.47 -0.80
N LEU A 47 -15.01 20.32 0.48
CA LEU A 47 -13.94 19.44 0.92
C LEU A 47 -14.53 18.10 1.30
N THR A 48 -14.05 17.03 0.67
CA THR A 48 -14.42 15.65 0.98
C THR A 48 -13.17 14.84 1.27
N SER A 49 -13.33 13.74 2.00
CA SER A 49 -12.26 12.78 2.24
C SER A 49 -12.58 11.46 1.54
N SER A 50 -11.55 10.78 1.07
CA SER A 50 -11.63 9.42 0.55
C SER A 50 -10.39 8.65 0.97
N ILE A 51 -10.52 7.33 1.05
CA ILE A 51 -9.38 6.45 1.27
C ILE A 51 -8.97 5.93 -0.11
N GLN A 52 -7.75 6.23 -0.51
CA GLN A 52 -7.16 5.70 -1.73
C GLN A 52 -5.84 5.04 -1.37
N GLU A 53 -5.71 3.79 -1.77
CA GLU A 53 -4.51 3.01 -1.51
C GLU A 53 -4.10 2.96 -0.03
N GLY A 54 -5.08 2.88 0.87
CA GLY A 54 -4.84 2.84 2.33
C GLY A 54 -4.43 4.19 2.94
N ARG A 55 -4.43 5.27 2.17
CA ARG A 55 -4.10 6.63 2.63
C ARG A 55 -5.32 7.53 2.64
N LEU A 56 -5.42 8.37 3.64
CA LEU A 56 -6.48 9.38 3.70
C LEU A 56 -6.14 10.54 2.76
N ILE A 57 -6.99 10.76 1.77
CA ILE A 57 -6.83 11.83 0.77
C ILE A 57 -7.98 12.81 0.91
N PHE A 58 -7.65 14.10 0.87
CA PHE A 58 -8.63 15.17 0.81
C PHE A 58 -8.84 15.61 -0.64
N ASN A 59 -10.09 15.67 -1.05
CA ASN A 59 -10.50 16.12 -2.38
C ASN A 59 -11.24 17.45 -2.25
N ILE A 60 -10.89 18.40 -3.10
CA ILE A 60 -11.59 19.67 -3.22
C ILE A 60 -12.36 19.68 -4.52
N SER A 61 -13.67 19.81 -4.42
CA SER A 61 -14.57 19.91 -5.55
C SER A 61 -15.11 21.32 -5.66
N ARG A 62 -14.98 21.90 -6.86
CA ARG A 62 -15.57 23.18 -7.23
C ARG A 62 -16.13 23.09 -8.63
N ASN A 63 -17.41 23.46 -8.83
CA ASN A 63 -18.08 23.41 -10.14
C ASN A 63 -17.93 22.07 -10.86
N ALA A 64 -18.14 20.95 -10.13
CA ALA A 64 -17.99 19.57 -10.61
C ALA A 64 -16.55 19.15 -11.02
N ILE A 65 -15.54 19.98 -10.82
CA ILE A 65 -14.15 19.61 -11.04
C ILE A 65 -13.56 19.11 -9.72
N ASN A 66 -13.32 17.81 -9.65
CA ASN A 66 -12.63 17.19 -8.53
C ASN A 66 -11.11 17.31 -8.72
N SER A 67 -10.42 17.72 -7.69
CA SER A 67 -8.96 17.71 -7.72
C SER A 67 -8.42 17.18 -6.40
N MET A 68 -7.57 16.17 -6.48
CA MET A 68 -6.77 15.70 -5.34
C MET A 68 -5.87 16.83 -4.85
N ASN A 69 -5.76 16.97 -3.54
CA ASN A 69 -4.90 17.98 -2.97
C ASN A 69 -4.15 17.46 -1.72
N ASN A 70 -2.83 17.61 -1.76
CA ASN A 70 -1.95 17.32 -0.63
C ASN A 70 -1.53 18.60 0.12
N ASP A 71 -2.14 19.76 -0.17
CA ASP A 71 -1.75 21.05 0.39
C ASP A 71 -2.25 21.28 1.83
N VAL A 72 -2.99 20.31 2.41
CA VAL A 72 -3.32 20.32 3.83
C VAL A 72 -2.09 19.89 4.60
N SER A 73 -1.38 20.86 5.18
CA SER A 73 -0.09 20.67 5.86
C SER A 73 -0.11 21.05 7.35
N SER A 74 -1.24 21.50 7.88
CA SER A 74 -1.43 21.78 9.29
C SER A 74 -2.90 21.77 9.71
N GLY A 75 -3.17 21.88 11.01
CA GLY A 75 -4.50 21.85 11.61
C GLY A 75 -4.98 20.43 11.91
N LEU A 76 -6.20 20.33 12.44
CA LEU A 76 -6.79 19.06 12.87
C LEU A 76 -6.91 18.03 11.74
N LEU A 77 -7.21 18.46 10.51
CA LEU A 77 -7.33 17.55 9.38
C LEU A 77 -5.99 16.94 8.99
N PHE A 78 -4.90 17.72 9.06
CA PHE A 78 -3.55 17.19 8.84
C PHE A 78 -3.15 16.18 9.92
N GLY A 79 -3.44 16.52 11.19
CA GLY A 79 -3.19 15.59 12.30
C GLY A 79 -3.97 14.29 12.15
N ALA A 80 -5.25 14.36 11.78
CA ALA A 80 -6.08 13.17 11.54
C ALA A 80 -5.55 12.34 10.38
N LYS A 81 -5.11 12.99 9.28
CA LYS A 81 -4.48 12.31 8.14
C LYS A 81 -3.22 11.57 8.55
N ASN A 82 -2.30 12.26 9.24
CA ASN A 82 -1.03 11.66 9.67
C ASN A 82 -1.26 10.49 10.63
N PHE A 83 -2.24 10.61 11.54
CA PHE A 83 -2.58 9.53 12.44
C PHE A 83 -3.14 8.32 11.67
N TYR A 84 -4.02 8.55 10.70
CA TYR A 84 -4.57 7.48 9.87
C TYR A 84 -3.48 6.76 9.07
N ASP A 85 -2.61 7.53 8.41
CA ASP A 85 -1.50 6.99 7.62
C ASP A 85 -0.53 6.19 8.52
N PHE A 86 -0.20 6.71 9.70
CA PHE A 86 0.63 6.03 10.70
C PHE A 86 0.02 4.70 11.17
N VAL A 87 -1.28 4.68 11.47
CA VAL A 87 -1.98 3.43 11.85
C VAL A 87 -1.91 2.40 10.74
N GLY A 88 -2.06 2.82 9.47
CA GLY A 88 -1.92 1.95 8.31
C GLY A 88 -0.51 1.37 8.16
N GLU A 89 0.52 2.17 8.41
CA GLU A 89 1.92 1.72 8.41
C GLU A 89 2.17 0.67 9.51
N VAL A 90 1.73 0.95 10.74
CA VAL A 90 1.88 0.01 11.88
C VAL A 90 1.11 -1.29 11.62
N GLU A 91 -0.13 -1.21 11.10
CA GLU A 91 -0.89 -2.42 10.72
C GLU A 91 -0.13 -3.25 9.69
N SER A 92 0.47 -2.60 8.69
CA SER A 92 1.28 -3.27 7.67
C SER A 92 2.49 -3.97 8.27
N GLU A 93 3.23 -3.31 9.17
CA GLU A 93 4.40 -3.89 9.84
C GLU A 93 4.04 -5.10 10.72
N ILE A 94 2.92 -5.03 11.46
CA ILE A 94 2.44 -6.13 12.29
C ILE A 94 2.04 -7.32 11.41
N ASN A 95 1.35 -7.09 10.31
CA ASN A 95 0.97 -8.15 9.37
C ASN A 95 2.21 -8.83 8.78
N GLN A 96 3.22 -8.04 8.42
CA GLN A 96 4.49 -8.56 7.90
C GLN A 96 5.26 -9.37 8.95
N LEU A 97 5.28 -8.91 10.19
CA LEU A 97 5.91 -9.65 11.29
C LEU A 97 5.23 -11.00 11.52
N ALA A 98 3.89 -11.02 11.58
CA ALA A 98 3.12 -12.26 11.75
C ALA A 98 3.38 -13.26 10.61
N PHE A 99 3.43 -12.77 9.37
CA PHE A 99 3.73 -13.58 8.21
C PHE A 99 5.13 -14.20 8.29
N ARG A 100 6.16 -13.40 8.56
CA ARG A 100 7.54 -13.88 8.70
C ARG A 100 7.69 -14.88 9.82
N LEU A 101 7.11 -14.61 10.98
CA LEU A 101 7.13 -15.56 12.12
C LEU A 101 6.50 -16.90 11.72
N SER A 102 5.36 -16.86 11.02
CA SER A 102 4.73 -18.10 10.54
C SER A 102 5.66 -18.88 9.59
N GLN A 103 6.29 -18.20 8.65
CA GLN A 103 7.20 -18.83 7.69
C GLN A 103 8.43 -19.44 8.38
N ASP A 104 9.12 -18.65 9.21
CA ASP A 104 10.36 -19.08 9.84
C ASP A 104 10.12 -20.28 10.79
N PHE A 105 9.06 -20.22 11.62
CA PHE A 105 8.74 -21.33 12.49
C PHE A 105 8.27 -22.58 11.75
N ASN A 106 7.49 -22.41 10.68
CA ASN A 106 7.06 -23.54 9.86
C ASN A 106 8.23 -24.20 9.14
N GLU A 107 9.18 -23.42 8.63
CA GLU A 107 10.39 -23.94 8.00
C GLU A 107 11.24 -24.76 9.00
N ILE A 108 11.49 -24.22 10.18
CA ILE A 108 12.22 -24.95 11.24
C ILE A 108 11.50 -26.24 11.61
N GLN A 109 10.20 -26.15 11.83
CA GLN A 109 9.35 -27.28 12.21
C GLN A 109 9.35 -28.39 11.15
N GLN A 110 9.22 -28.02 9.87
CA GLN A 110 9.19 -28.96 8.73
C GLN A 110 10.55 -29.61 8.46
N ASN A 111 11.65 -28.96 8.85
CA ASN A 111 13.00 -29.52 8.72
C ASN A 111 13.41 -30.40 9.92
N GLY A 112 12.55 -30.53 10.93
CA GLY A 112 12.79 -31.32 12.11
C GLY A 112 11.99 -32.62 12.15
N ILE A 113 12.27 -33.45 13.19
CA ILE A 113 11.55 -34.69 13.51
C ILE A 113 10.87 -34.50 14.87
N ASP A 114 9.60 -34.89 14.94
CA ASP A 114 8.80 -34.91 16.16
C ASP A 114 9.15 -36.11 17.08
N LEU A 115 8.61 -36.12 18.31
CA LEU A 115 8.83 -37.20 19.26
C LEU A 115 8.28 -38.57 18.78
N ASN A 116 7.44 -38.60 17.75
CA ASN A 116 6.90 -39.81 17.14
C ASN A 116 7.72 -40.29 15.94
N GLY A 117 8.88 -39.64 15.66
CA GLY A 117 9.73 -39.96 14.52
C GLY A 117 9.21 -39.49 13.14
N ARG A 118 8.29 -38.55 13.12
CA ARG A 118 7.69 -38.00 11.90
C ARG A 118 8.28 -36.64 11.59
N THR A 119 8.33 -36.31 10.31
CA THR A 119 8.65 -34.94 9.87
C THR A 119 7.62 -33.97 10.44
N GLY A 120 8.07 -32.82 10.95
CA GLY A 120 7.20 -31.83 11.53
C GLY A 120 6.24 -31.24 10.51
N MET A 121 5.02 -30.96 10.96
CA MET A 121 4.00 -30.26 10.19
C MET A 121 4.05 -28.77 10.50
N SER A 122 3.41 -27.93 9.70
CA SER A 122 3.32 -26.50 9.99
C SER A 122 2.83 -26.22 11.41
N MET A 123 3.54 -25.38 12.13
CA MET A 123 3.22 -24.99 13.51
C MET A 123 2.16 -23.90 13.54
N PHE A 124 2.21 -22.99 12.58
CA PHE A 124 1.30 -21.85 12.45
C PHE A 124 0.56 -21.85 11.13
N SER A 125 -0.68 -21.41 11.17
CA SER A 125 -1.46 -21.03 9.99
C SER A 125 -1.52 -19.53 9.91
N ILE A 126 -1.30 -19.02 8.73
CA ILE A 126 -1.67 -17.68 8.32
C ILE A 126 -2.37 -17.83 6.96
N ASP A 127 -3.46 -17.10 6.73
CA ASP A 127 -4.17 -17.23 5.47
C ASP A 127 -3.22 -16.95 4.31
N SER A 128 -3.35 -17.68 3.22
CA SER A 128 -2.53 -17.49 2.03
C SER A 128 -2.68 -16.07 1.51
N MET A 129 -1.59 -15.52 0.99
CA MET A 129 -1.62 -14.24 0.27
C MET A 129 -2.67 -14.26 -0.82
N ASN A 130 -3.45 -13.20 -0.90
CA ASN A 130 -4.39 -12.99 -1.99
C ASN A 130 -4.05 -11.67 -2.70
N PRO A 131 -2.98 -11.64 -3.49
CA PRO A 131 -2.54 -10.43 -4.15
C PRO A 131 -3.61 -9.94 -5.12
N LYS A 132 -3.85 -8.64 -5.12
CA LYS A 132 -4.81 -7.98 -6.01
C LYS A 132 -4.08 -7.22 -7.09
N ILE A 133 -4.57 -7.36 -8.31
CA ILE A 133 -4.14 -6.54 -9.43
C ILE A 133 -5.21 -5.49 -9.70
N GLN A 134 -4.82 -4.23 -9.66
CA GLN A 134 -5.67 -3.12 -10.07
C GLN A 134 -5.13 -2.60 -11.41
N GLN A 135 -5.93 -2.71 -12.46
CA GLN A 135 -5.58 -2.21 -13.78
C GLN A 135 -6.29 -0.88 -14.05
N ASN A 136 -5.62 0.05 -14.69
CA ASN A 136 -6.32 1.10 -15.41
C ASN A 136 -6.91 0.51 -16.70
N VAL A 137 -7.97 1.10 -17.19
CA VAL A 137 -8.67 0.66 -18.41
C VAL A 137 -7.67 0.55 -19.56
N GLY A 138 -7.32 -0.68 -19.93
CA GLY A 138 -6.40 -0.99 -21.02
C GLY A 138 -6.84 -2.28 -21.72
N GLY A 139 -6.40 -2.50 -22.96
CA GLY A 139 -6.68 -3.70 -23.75
C GLY A 139 -5.76 -4.89 -23.43
N PHE A 140 -5.23 -4.98 -22.21
CA PHE A 140 -4.30 -6.00 -21.78
C PHE A 140 -4.76 -6.74 -20.52
N ASP A 141 -4.28 -7.95 -20.33
CA ASP A 141 -4.49 -8.78 -19.16
C ASP A 141 -3.16 -9.10 -18.48
N VAL A 142 -3.17 -9.23 -17.17
CA VAL A 142 -2.02 -9.59 -16.35
C VAL A 142 -2.29 -10.91 -15.64
N ASP A 143 -1.61 -11.96 -16.07
CA ASP A 143 -1.57 -13.22 -15.33
C ASP A 143 -0.46 -13.16 -14.30
N MET A 144 -0.78 -13.47 -13.06
CA MET A 144 0.18 -13.45 -11.95
C MET A 144 0.24 -14.82 -11.28
N ILE A 145 1.46 -15.29 -11.06
CA ILE A 145 1.74 -16.50 -10.30
C ILE A 145 2.64 -16.10 -9.13
N VAL A 146 2.25 -16.50 -7.94
CA VAL A 146 3.11 -16.39 -6.75
C VAL A 146 4.13 -17.52 -6.81
N GLY A 147 5.40 -17.17 -6.97
CA GLY A 147 6.50 -18.14 -7.09
C GLY A 147 7.24 -18.36 -5.77
N ASN A 148 7.67 -17.30 -5.12
CA ASN A 148 8.38 -17.37 -3.84
C ASN A 148 7.81 -16.32 -2.86
N GLU A 149 6.98 -16.78 -1.95
CA GLU A 149 6.29 -15.93 -0.98
C GLU A 149 7.27 -15.18 -0.04
N ASN A 150 8.43 -15.77 0.24
CA ASN A 150 9.45 -15.15 1.11
C ASN A 150 10.09 -13.87 0.53
N LEU A 151 9.99 -13.69 -0.79
CA LEU A 151 10.51 -12.51 -1.47
C LEU A 151 9.48 -11.40 -1.61
N ILE A 152 8.22 -11.65 -1.23
CA ILE A 152 7.15 -10.70 -1.42
C ILE A 152 7.16 -9.68 -0.29
N THR A 153 7.24 -8.41 -0.66
CA THR A 153 7.10 -7.29 0.26
C THR A 153 5.63 -6.85 0.33
N GLN A 154 5.21 -6.22 1.43
CA GLN A 154 3.83 -5.71 1.58
C GLN A 154 3.53 -4.47 0.74
N GLU A 155 4.52 -3.97 0.05
CA GLU A 155 4.43 -2.70 -0.64
C GLU A 155 3.68 -2.83 -1.95
N LYS A 156 2.90 -1.81 -2.23
CA LYS A 156 2.27 -1.66 -3.52
C LYS A 156 3.33 -1.42 -4.59
N MET A 157 3.23 -2.16 -5.66
CA MET A 157 4.13 -2.06 -6.81
C MET A 157 3.34 -1.51 -7.99
N LYS A 158 3.80 -0.39 -8.51
CA LYS A 158 3.20 0.24 -9.68
C LYS A 158 4.01 -0.09 -10.92
N PHE A 159 3.34 -0.62 -11.92
CA PHE A 159 3.88 -0.94 -13.23
C PHE A 159 3.34 0.04 -14.25
N LYS A 160 4.23 0.66 -15.02
CA LYS A 160 3.89 1.60 -16.09
C LYS A 160 4.62 1.22 -17.37
N TYR A 161 3.88 1.09 -18.47
CA TYR A 161 4.48 0.78 -19.77
C TYR A 161 5.03 2.02 -20.45
N LEU A 162 6.23 1.87 -21.00
CA LEU A 162 6.95 2.89 -21.77
C LEU A 162 7.10 2.41 -23.21
N ALA A 163 6.25 2.89 -24.11
CA ALA A 163 6.28 2.48 -25.51
C ALA A 163 7.59 2.86 -26.21
N SER A 164 8.23 3.96 -25.80
CA SER A 164 9.49 4.44 -26.38
C SER A 164 10.65 3.43 -26.21
N SER A 165 10.64 2.65 -25.14
CA SER A 165 11.68 1.66 -24.81
C SER A 165 11.15 0.22 -24.84
N ASN A 166 9.88 0.01 -25.16
CA ASN A 166 9.19 -1.28 -25.10
C ASN A 166 9.45 -2.00 -23.77
N SER A 167 9.27 -1.29 -22.68
CA SER A 167 9.63 -1.75 -21.33
C SER A 167 8.62 -1.33 -20.28
N TRP A 168 8.65 -2.02 -19.13
CA TRP A 168 7.86 -1.69 -17.96
C TRP A 168 8.73 -0.99 -16.92
N GLU A 169 8.31 0.19 -16.50
CA GLU A 169 8.82 0.88 -15.33
C GLU A 169 8.09 0.36 -14.10
N VAL A 170 8.83 -0.19 -13.14
CA VAL A 170 8.28 -0.70 -11.89
C VAL A 170 8.74 0.20 -10.75
N SER A 171 7.80 0.83 -10.09
CA SER A 171 8.04 1.69 -8.93
C SER A 171 7.64 0.97 -7.64
N SER A 172 8.57 0.88 -6.70
CA SER A 172 8.38 0.37 -5.34
C SER A 172 9.18 1.23 -4.35
N SER A 173 9.17 0.92 -3.05
CA SER A 173 10.04 1.59 -2.07
C SER A 173 11.53 1.46 -2.38
N ASP A 174 11.94 0.36 -3.02
CA ASP A 174 13.32 0.14 -3.47
C ASP A 174 13.74 1.05 -4.64
N GLY A 175 12.82 1.89 -5.11
CA GLY A 175 13.02 2.80 -6.23
C GLY A 175 12.40 2.33 -7.54
N ILE A 176 12.87 2.88 -8.65
CA ILE A 176 12.36 2.60 -9.99
C ILE A 176 13.30 1.62 -10.70
N LYS A 177 12.74 0.53 -11.26
CA LYS A 177 13.46 -0.46 -12.07
C LYS A 177 12.78 -0.62 -13.43
N ILE A 178 13.57 -0.89 -14.48
CA ILE A 178 13.09 -1.08 -15.85
C ILE A 178 13.21 -2.54 -16.27
N TYR A 179 12.17 -3.09 -16.85
CA TYR A 179 12.08 -4.47 -17.33
C TYR A 179 11.69 -4.51 -18.81
N GLY A 180 12.46 -5.21 -19.62
CA GLY A 180 12.43 -5.15 -21.08
C GLY A 180 11.43 -6.04 -21.80
N ASN A 181 10.50 -6.73 -21.14
CA ASN A 181 9.52 -7.60 -21.81
C ASN A 181 8.22 -7.73 -21.00
N ASN A 182 7.25 -8.51 -21.54
CA ASN A 182 5.96 -8.75 -20.91
C ASN A 182 5.93 -10.00 -19.99
N ASN A 183 7.08 -10.63 -19.76
CA ASN A 183 7.24 -11.70 -18.77
C ASN A 183 8.21 -11.19 -17.70
N LEU A 184 7.67 -10.83 -16.55
CA LEU A 184 8.43 -10.20 -15.48
C LEU A 184 8.53 -11.14 -14.29
N ASN A 185 9.74 -11.29 -13.75
CA ASN A 185 9.93 -11.90 -12.44
C ASN A 185 10.35 -10.79 -11.47
N PHE A 186 9.50 -10.50 -10.51
CA PHE A 186 9.68 -9.38 -9.61
C PHE A 186 9.24 -9.74 -8.20
N GLN A 187 10.16 -9.65 -7.25
CA GLN A 187 9.89 -9.85 -5.81
C GLN A 187 8.95 -11.03 -5.48
N GLY A 188 9.28 -12.21 -6.01
CA GLY A 188 8.48 -13.43 -5.76
C GLY A 188 7.26 -13.62 -6.65
N PHE A 189 6.92 -12.67 -7.50
CA PHE A 189 5.86 -12.79 -8.50
C PHE A 189 6.42 -13.10 -9.88
N SER A 190 5.74 -13.98 -10.60
CA SER A 190 5.92 -14.18 -12.05
C SER A 190 4.71 -13.59 -12.75
N LEU A 191 4.92 -12.55 -13.54
CA LEU A 191 3.87 -11.83 -14.25
C LEU A 191 3.97 -12.09 -15.74
N LYS A 192 2.84 -12.35 -16.38
CA LYS A 192 2.72 -12.48 -17.83
C LYS A 192 1.64 -11.53 -18.33
N ILE A 193 2.05 -10.53 -19.11
CA ILE A 193 1.19 -9.50 -19.63
C ILE A 193 0.85 -9.83 -21.08
N ARG A 194 -0.45 -9.82 -21.41
CA ARG A 194 -0.98 -10.18 -22.73
C ARG A 194 -1.96 -9.14 -23.22
N GLY A 195 -2.09 -9.00 -24.54
CA GLY A 195 -3.05 -8.10 -25.17
C GLY A 195 -2.40 -6.91 -25.84
N GLN A 196 -3.21 -5.90 -26.14
CA GLN A 196 -2.73 -4.64 -26.73
C GLN A 196 -2.33 -3.68 -25.61
N ILE A 197 -1.04 -3.37 -25.56
CA ILE A 197 -0.47 -2.49 -24.55
C ILE A 197 -0.17 -1.15 -25.22
N SER A 198 -0.66 -0.08 -24.62
CA SER A 198 -0.48 1.30 -25.08
C SER A 198 0.49 2.05 -24.18
N ASP A 199 1.08 3.14 -24.70
CA ASP A 199 1.96 3.98 -23.89
C ASP A 199 1.24 4.54 -22.67
N ASN A 200 1.93 4.52 -21.53
CA ASN A 200 1.40 4.90 -20.23
C ASN A 200 0.30 3.95 -19.63
N ASP A 201 0.04 2.81 -20.25
CA ASP A 201 -0.77 1.78 -19.58
C ASP A 201 -0.10 1.39 -18.26
N GLN A 202 -0.92 1.17 -17.23
CA GLN A 202 -0.43 0.90 -15.90
C GLN A 202 -1.31 -0.07 -15.14
N PHE A 203 -0.68 -0.80 -14.25
CA PHE A 203 -1.36 -1.61 -13.24
C PHE A 203 -0.61 -1.55 -11.91
N ILE A 204 -1.30 -1.88 -10.84
CA ILE A 204 -0.77 -1.91 -9.48
C ILE A 204 -0.98 -3.32 -8.93
N ILE A 205 0.07 -3.88 -8.34
CA ILE A 205 -0.03 -5.10 -7.55
C ILE A 205 -0.06 -4.70 -6.08
N GLU A 206 -1.12 -5.11 -5.40
CA GLU A 206 -1.23 -5.06 -3.95
C GLU A 206 -1.02 -6.48 -3.42
N PRO A 207 0.06 -6.75 -2.70
CA PRO A 207 0.36 -8.09 -2.20
C PRO A 207 -0.70 -8.63 -1.24
N ASN A 208 -1.44 -7.75 -0.56
CA ASN A 208 -2.54 -8.07 0.35
C ASN A 208 -2.21 -9.26 1.26
N LEU A 209 -1.14 -9.10 2.03
CA LEU A 209 -0.76 -10.10 3.01
C LEU A 209 -1.89 -10.34 4.00
N SER A 210 -1.96 -11.57 4.48
CA SER A 210 -2.88 -11.97 5.55
C SER A 210 -2.78 -11.04 6.73
N LYS A 211 -3.91 -10.74 7.32
CA LYS A 211 -3.94 -9.97 8.56
C LYS A 211 -3.32 -10.78 9.70
N ALA A 212 -2.56 -10.14 10.56
CA ALA A 212 -2.02 -10.75 11.77
C ALA A 212 -3.12 -11.39 12.66
N SER A 213 -4.36 -10.89 12.54
CA SER A 213 -5.52 -11.48 13.22
C SER A 213 -5.88 -12.90 12.76
N ALA A 214 -5.39 -13.33 11.58
CA ALA A 214 -5.56 -14.71 11.08
C ALA A 214 -4.44 -15.66 11.54
N PHE A 215 -3.43 -15.14 12.23
CA PHE A 215 -2.33 -15.95 12.76
C PHE A 215 -2.85 -16.90 13.84
N SER A 216 -2.67 -18.20 13.63
CA SER A 216 -3.16 -19.24 14.57
C SER A 216 -2.17 -20.38 14.73
N PHE A 217 -2.15 -20.95 15.92
CA PHE A 217 -1.33 -22.11 16.25
C PHE A 217 -2.08 -23.40 15.89
N LEU A 218 -1.44 -24.30 15.13
CA LEU A 218 -2.06 -25.51 14.56
C LEU A 218 -1.81 -26.78 15.38
N LEU A 219 -0.65 -26.87 16.06
CA LEU A 219 -0.29 -28.10 16.78
C LEU A 219 -1.15 -28.25 18.02
N LYS A 220 -1.81 -29.41 18.13
CA LYS A 220 -2.68 -29.74 19.26
C LYS A 220 -1.96 -30.63 20.31
N ASP A 221 -0.93 -31.35 19.88
CA ASP A 221 -0.16 -32.27 20.68
C ASP A 221 1.28 -31.78 20.80
N PRO A 222 1.80 -31.58 22.02
CA PRO A 222 3.20 -31.20 22.25
C PRO A 222 4.21 -32.19 21.66
N SER A 223 3.86 -33.48 21.52
CA SER A 223 4.72 -34.48 20.87
C SER A 223 4.94 -34.24 19.38
N SER A 224 4.12 -33.40 18.74
CA SER A 224 4.22 -33.01 17.32
C SER A 224 5.22 -31.87 17.09
N ILE A 225 5.83 -31.32 18.14
CA ILE A 225 6.89 -30.34 18.03
C ILE A 225 8.16 -31.03 17.51
N ALA A 226 8.66 -30.62 16.37
CA ALA A 226 9.87 -31.19 15.78
C ALA A 226 11.12 -30.51 16.38
N ALA A 227 11.57 -31.03 17.50
CA ALA A 227 12.72 -30.51 18.26
C ALA A 227 14.07 -31.13 17.86
N CYS A 228 14.07 -32.19 17.02
CA CYS A 228 15.27 -32.83 16.52
C CYS A 228 15.52 -32.43 15.06
N LEU A 229 16.66 -31.82 14.78
CA LEU A 229 17.09 -31.59 13.39
C LEU A 229 17.49 -32.92 12.73
N LEU A 230 17.10 -33.11 11.48
CA LEU A 230 17.66 -34.16 10.64
C LEU A 230 19.14 -33.81 10.37
N TYR A 231 20.02 -34.38 11.16
CA TYR A 231 21.44 -34.42 10.77
C TYR A 231 21.53 -35.44 9.62
N THR A 232 21.64 -34.96 8.39
CA THR A 232 22.26 -35.77 7.34
C THR A 232 23.74 -35.87 7.70
N SER A 233 24.12 -36.98 8.33
CA SER A 233 25.51 -37.31 8.50
C SER A 233 26.08 -37.66 7.12
N ASP A 234 26.56 -36.68 6.37
CA ASP A 234 27.64 -36.90 5.43
C ASP A 234 28.91 -37.08 6.26
N ALA A 235 28.95 -38.18 6.98
CA ALA A 235 30.20 -38.72 7.47
C ALA A 235 30.78 -39.57 6.37
N ALA A 236 31.72 -38.96 5.66
CA ALA A 236 32.84 -39.54 4.97
C ALA A 236 33.03 -41.06 5.16
N ASP A 237 33.17 -41.74 4.07
CA ASP A 237 34.16 -42.77 3.81
C ASP A 237 35.17 -42.26 2.76
#